data_8fe7814286bd1398211584af8e526f29
#
_entry.id   8fe7814286bd1398211584af8e526f29
#
_cell.length_a   1.000
_cell.length_b   1.000
_cell.length_c   1.000
_cell.angle_alpha   90.00
_cell.angle_beta   90.00
_cell.angle_gamma   90.00
#
_symmetry.space_group_name_H-M   'P 1'
#
loop_
_entity.id
_entity.type
_entity.pdbx_description
1 polymer ?
#
loop_
_entity_poly.entity_id
_entity_poly.type
_entity_poly.pdbx_seq_one_letter_code
_entity_poly.pdbx_strand_id
1 'polypeptide(L)'
;VVRAGEVIISGKVPVFREGYPEKYMYVHAMGEIQAYTQRSKSSIYSLQREIRTPTGKEERRYYIDLFGKRINFYKDEKPDFEQYNNSEKSKDFFGISFGRIIFEEVEISYEPMSIDSVMEIAEDELEEKIAKELCSNASLQGRELQYEKISENEIKVKLTMSFTEDIGTEVPLERNEEQVDKQED
;
A
#
# COMPACT_ATOMS: atom_id res chain seq x y z
N VAL A 1 -6.66 -11.27 27.96
CA VAL A 1 -6.23 -10.15 27.10
C VAL A 1 -4.71 -10.20 27.05
N VAL A 2 -4.14 -10.37 25.88
CA VAL A 2 -2.69 -10.39 25.63
C VAL A 2 -2.24 -9.05 25.06
N ARG A 3 -0.95 -8.72 25.22
CA ARG A 3 -0.35 -7.48 24.70
C ARG A 3 0.59 -7.79 23.54
N ALA A 4 0.82 -6.81 22.69
CA ALA A 4 1.81 -6.94 21.63
C ALA A 4 3.20 -7.26 22.19
N GLY A 5 3.87 -8.30 21.66
CA GLY A 5 5.16 -8.79 22.14
C GLY A 5 5.10 -9.73 23.34
N GLU A 6 3.91 -10.08 23.85
CA GLU A 6 3.76 -11.06 24.94
C GLU A 6 3.98 -12.49 24.41
N VAL A 7 4.76 -13.28 25.13
CA VAL A 7 4.99 -14.69 24.80
C VAL A 7 3.77 -15.51 25.20
N ILE A 8 3.04 -16.01 24.22
CA ILE A 8 1.82 -16.81 24.42
C ILE A 8 2.13 -18.28 24.54
N ILE A 9 3.07 -18.79 23.73
CA ILE A 9 3.52 -20.17 23.74
C ILE A 9 5.03 -20.16 24.02
N SER A 10 5.45 -20.77 25.13
CA SER A 10 6.86 -20.80 25.55
C SER A 10 7.44 -22.18 25.37
N GLY A 11 8.63 -22.29 24.75
CA GLY A 11 9.42 -23.49 24.70
C GLY A 11 10.25 -23.72 25.97
N LYS A 12 10.16 -22.84 26.99
CA LYS A 12 10.82 -23.00 28.30
C LYS A 12 9.89 -23.76 29.24
N VAL A 13 10.21 -25.04 29.48
CA VAL A 13 9.41 -25.97 30.29
C VAL A 13 10.09 -26.19 31.62
N PRO A 14 9.44 -25.89 32.78
CA PRO A 14 10.00 -26.19 34.09
C PRO A 14 9.99 -27.71 34.33
N VAL A 15 11.12 -28.23 34.84
CA VAL A 15 11.25 -29.63 35.21
C VAL A 15 11.43 -29.69 36.73
N PHE A 16 10.43 -30.23 37.39
CA PHE A 16 10.45 -30.41 38.85
C PHE A 16 10.95 -31.80 39.22
N ARG A 17 11.94 -31.85 40.10
CA ARG A 17 12.42 -33.11 40.69
C ARG A 17 12.55 -32.91 42.20
N GLU A 18 11.89 -33.77 42.98
CA GLU A 18 11.87 -33.67 44.43
C GLU A 18 13.31 -33.69 45.02
N GLY A 19 13.62 -32.69 45.84
CA GLY A 19 14.95 -32.52 46.45
C GLY A 19 16.00 -31.82 45.58
N TYR A 20 15.64 -31.36 44.39
CA TYR A 20 16.57 -30.68 43.50
C TYR A 20 16.03 -29.25 43.16
N PRO A 21 16.93 -28.29 42.87
CA PRO A 21 16.51 -26.97 42.43
C PRO A 21 15.75 -27.06 41.10
N GLU A 22 14.86 -26.11 40.87
CA GLU A 22 14.09 -25.98 39.65
C GLU A 22 15.02 -25.84 38.43
N LYS A 23 14.86 -26.72 37.45
CA LYS A 23 15.58 -26.66 36.16
C LYS A 23 14.59 -26.43 35.04
N TYR A 24 15.08 -25.82 33.97
CA TYR A 24 14.29 -25.60 32.74
C TYR A 24 14.81 -26.46 31.61
N MET A 25 13.91 -27.10 30.91
CA MET A 25 14.19 -27.74 29.62
C MET A 25 13.70 -26.83 28.51
N TYR A 26 14.51 -26.65 27.46
CA TYR A 26 14.16 -25.86 26.31
C TYR A 26 13.76 -26.79 25.19
N VAL A 27 12.53 -26.63 24.69
CA VAL A 27 11.95 -27.39 23.59
C VAL A 27 11.51 -26.46 22.51
N HIS A 28 11.43 -26.96 21.29
CA HIS A 28 10.82 -26.20 20.20
C HIS A 28 9.30 -26.13 20.44
N ALA A 29 8.81 -24.90 20.65
CA ALA A 29 7.39 -24.66 20.81
C ALA A 29 6.79 -24.40 19.41
N MET A 30 5.73 -25.11 19.08
CA MET A 30 4.97 -24.91 17.85
C MET A 30 3.54 -24.55 18.20
N GLY A 31 2.96 -23.59 17.51
CA GLY A 31 1.57 -23.21 17.69
C GLY A 31 1.13 -22.16 16.68
N GLU A 32 -0.16 -22.17 16.38
CA GLU A 32 -0.84 -21.19 15.55
C GLU A 32 -1.72 -20.32 16.44
N ILE A 33 -1.63 -19.00 16.31
CA ILE A 33 -2.37 -18.06 17.14
C ILE A 33 -3.32 -17.27 16.24
N GLN A 34 -4.55 -17.74 16.16
CA GLN A 34 -5.58 -17.06 15.37
C GLN A 34 -6.21 -15.93 16.18
N ALA A 35 -6.27 -14.75 15.56
CA ALA A 35 -6.95 -13.58 16.09
C ALA A 35 -8.00 -13.03 15.14
N TYR A 36 -9.06 -12.49 15.73
CA TYR A 36 -10.02 -11.68 15.01
C TYR A 36 -9.50 -10.24 14.98
N THR A 37 -9.23 -9.74 13.79
CA THR A 37 -8.65 -8.41 13.59
C THR A 37 -9.56 -7.54 12.73
N GLN A 38 -9.42 -6.22 12.84
CA GLN A 38 -10.20 -5.27 12.06
C GLN A 38 -9.30 -4.19 11.49
N ARG A 39 -9.48 -3.90 10.21
CA ARG A 39 -8.79 -2.83 9.49
C ARG A 39 -9.80 -1.83 8.95
N SER A 40 -9.49 -0.54 9.07
CA SER A 40 -10.32 0.53 8.53
C SER A 40 -9.47 1.51 7.75
N LYS A 41 -9.95 1.89 6.55
CA LYS A 41 -9.39 2.98 5.75
C LYS A 41 -10.49 3.95 5.36
N SER A 42 -10.13 5.22 5.20
CA SER A 42 -11.05 6.23 4.70
C SER A 42 -10.34 7.21 3.77
N SER A 43 -11.06 7.69 2.76
CA SER A 43 -10.60 8.74 1.85
C SER A 43 -11.76 9.66 1.46
N ILE A 44 -11.42 10.84 0.97
CA ILE A 44 -12.39 11.81 0.46
C ILE A 44 -12.44 11.66 -1.05
N TYR A 45 -13.66 11.62 -1.60
CA TYR A 45 -13.92 11.46 -3.02
C TYR A 45 -14.79 12.60 -3.52
N SER A 46 -14.50 13.06 -4.76
CA SER A 46 -15.32 14.04 -5.46
C SER A 46 -16.54 13.35 -6.08
N LEU A 47 -17.69 14.02 -6.00
CA LEU A 47 -18.91 13.66 -6.74
C LEU A 47 -18.92 14.25 -8.16
N GLN A 48 -17.76 14.70 -8.64
CA GLN A 48 -17.57 15.23 -10.00
C GLN A 48 -16.35 14.56 -10.63
N ARG A 49 -16.52 14.14 -11.89
CA ARG A 49 -15.45 13.62 -12.74
C ARG A 49 -14.98 14.68 -13.71
N GLU A 50 -13.67 14.94 -13.71
CA GLU A 50 -13.03 15.78 -14.71
C GLU A 50 -13.01 15.07 -16.07
N ILE A 51 -13.53 15.75 -17.09
CA ILE A 51 -13.50 15.29 -18.49
C ILE A 51 -12.63 16.25 -19.28
N ARG A 52 -11.64 15.70 -19.96
CA ARG A 52 -10.73 16.44 -20.85
C ARG A 52 -11.10 16.15 -22.30
N THR A 53 -11.69 17.12 -22.96
CA THR A 53 -12.09 17.01 -24.37
C THR A 53 -11.07 17.72 -25.24
N PRO A 54 -10.40 17.02 -26.21
CA PRO A 54 -9.49 17.64 -27.13
C PRO A 54 -10.20 18.69 -28.02
N THR A 55 -9.61 19.89 -28.13
CA THR A 55 -10.11 20.95 -29.01
C THR A 55 -9.69 20.77 -30.46
N GLY A 56 -8.75 19.86 -30.71
CA GLY A 56 -8.16 19.63 -32.04
C GLY A 56 -6.96 20.52 -32.36
N LYS A 57 -6.58 21.42 -31.46
CA LYS A 57 -5.34 22.20 -31.60
C LYS A 57 -4.16 21.46 -31.01
N GLU A 58 -3.07 21.39 -31.76
CA GLU A 58 -1.85 20.72 -31.35
C GLU A 58 -0.63 21.64 -31.52
N GLU A 59 0.29 21.58 -30.59
CA GLU A 59 1.64 22.13 -30.70
C GLU A 59 2.65 20.98 -30.65
N ARG A 60 3.63 20.98 -31.55
CA ARG A 60 4.65 19.94 -31.65
C ARG A 60 6.02 20.52 -31.42
N ARG A 61 6.78 19.93 -30.49
CA ARG A 61 8.15 20.31 -30.17
C ARG A 61 9.07 19.14 -30.41
N TYR A 62 10.25 19.42 -30.99
CA TYR A 62 11.20 18.40 -31.40
C TYR A 62 12.46 18.46 -30.55
N TYR A 63 13.07 17.32 -30.34
CA TYR A 63 14.35 17.17 -29.66
C TYR A 63 15.16 16.05 -30.27
N ILE A 64 16.48 16.04 -29.97
CA ILE A 64 17.38 14.94 -30.26
C ILE A 64 18.06 14.52 -28.94
N ASP A 65 18.09 13.24 -28.65
CA ASP A 65 18.92 12.67 -27.62
C ASP A 65 20.17 12.06 -28.26
N LEU A 66 21.35 12.56 -27.89
CA LEU A 66 22.65 12.08 -28.33
C LEU A 66 23.36 11.44 -27.17
N PHE A 67 23.52 10.10 -27.15
CA PHE A 67 24.23 9.36 -26.09
C PHE A 67 23.81 9.76 -24.67
N GLY A 68 22.50 9.92 -24.45
CA GLY A 68 21.90 10.30 -23.15
C GLY A 68 21.87 11.81 -22.85
N LYS A 69 22.30 12.66 -23.81
CA LYS A 69 22.19 14.12 -23.69
C LYS A 69 21.12 14.66 -24.62
N ARG A 70 20.08 15.27 -24.04
CA ARG A 70 18.97 15.89 -24.79
C ARG A 70 19.32 17.28 -25.29
N ILE A 71 19.03 17.52 -26.56
CA ILE A 71 19.11 18.83 -27.22
C ILE A 71 17.71 19.19 -27.69
N ASN A 72 17.12 20.24 -27.10
CA ASN A 72 15.79 20.72 -27.44
C ASN A 72 15.89 21.78 -28.57
N PHE A 73 14.97 21.70 -29.52
CA PHE A 73 14.81 22.70 -30.59
C PHE A 73 13.75 23.76 -30.26
N TYR A 74 13.44 23.92 -28.98
CA TYR A 74 12.48 24.89 -28.48
C TYR A 74 13.05 25.59 -27.23
N LYS A 75 12.56 26.79 -26.95
CA LYS A 75 13.03 27.60 -25.80
C LYS A 75 12.15 27.41 -24.57
N ASP A 76 10.84 27.41 -24.79
CA ASP A 76 9.88 27.35 -23.68
C ASP A 76 9.43 25.91 -23.43
N GLU A 77 9.44 25.50 -22.17
CA GLU A 77 9.03 24.13 -21.80
C GLU A 77 7.50 23.95 -21.83
N LYS A 78 6.74 25.04 -21.62
CA LYS A 78 5.26 25.02 -21.63
C LYS A 78 4.70 25.44 -22.98
N PRO A 79 3.61 24.81 -23.45
CA PRO A 79 2.89 25.26 -24.64
C PRO A 79 2.10 26.54 -24.35
N ASP A 80 1.58 27.17 -25.40
CA ASP A 80 0.72 28.37 -25.31
C ASP A 80 -0.71 28.05 -24.85
N PHE A 81 -1.00 26.81 -24.49
CA PHE A 81 -2.31 26.35 -24.01
C PHE A 81 -2.39 26.42 -22.47
N GLU A 82 -3.52 26.90 -21.94
CA GLU A 82 -3.77 26.89 -20.50
C GLU A 82 -3.94 25.47 -19.96
N GLN A 83 -4.67 24.63 -20.72
CA GLN A 83 -4.94 23.24 -20.39
C GLN A 83 -4.55 22.35 -21.57
N TYR A 84 -3.78 21.31 -21.29
CA TYR A 84 -3.29 20.41 -22.34
C TYR A 84 -2.97 19.01 -21.82
N ASN A 85 -3.07 18.06 -22.74
CA ASN A 85 -2.43 16.76 -22.59
C ASN A 85 -1.09 16.77 -23.31
N ASN A 86 -0.11 16.01 -22.82
CA ASN A 86 1.14 15.82 -23.51
C ASN A 86 1.40 14.34 -23.81
N SER A 87 2.03 14.09 -24.93
CA SER A 87 2.55 12.77 -25.29
C SER A 87 3.91 12.90 -25.95
N GLU A 88 4.80 11.98 -25.61
CA GLU A 88 6.15 11.93 -26.17
C GLU A 88 6.28 10.71 -27.08
N LYS A 89 6.85 10.91 -28.26
CA LYS A 89 7.15 9.84 -29.22
C LYS A 89 8.57 10.00 -29.68
N SER A 90 9.39 8.95 -29.59
CA SER A 90 10.77 8.92 -30.07
C SER A 90 11.04 7.70 -30.95
N LYS A 91 12.07 7.82 -31.78
CA LYS A 91 12.63 6.72 -32.56
C LYS A 91 14.13 6.69 -32.32
N ASP A 92 14.60 5.53 -31.89
CA ASP A 92 16.02 5.31 -31.61
C ASP A 92 16.74 4.72 -32.82
N PHE A 93 17.93 5.23 -33.07
CA PHE A 93 18.81 4.76 -34.13
C PHE A 93 20.28 4.86 -33.69
N PHE A 94 20.92 3.74 -33.41
CA PHE A 94 22.34 3.63 -32.99
C PHE A 94 22.78 4.61 -31.89
N GLY A 95 21.99 4.77 -30.82
CA GLY A 95 22.30 5.66 -29.70
C GLY A 95 21.97 7.13 -29.92
N ILE A 96 21.27 7.42 -31.02
CA ILE A 96 20.68 8.73 -31.32
C ILE A 96 19.15 8.54 -31.35
N SER A 97 18.43 9.31 -30.53
CA SER A 97 16.97 9.31 -30.55
C SER A 97 16.46 10.63 -31.09
N PHE A 98 15.57 10.54 -32.08
CA PHE A 98 14.81 11.69 -32.56
C PHE A 98 13.43 11.64 -31.93
N GLY A 99 13.09 12.66 -31.15
CA GLY A 99 11.84 12.71 -30.44
C GLY A 99 11.03 13.95 -30.73
N ARG A 100 9.73 13.83 -30.47
CA ARG A 100 8.80 14.94 -30.45
C ARG A 100 7.87 14.85 -29.26
N ILE A 101 7.59 15.99 -28.67
CA ILE A 101 6.53 16.17 -27.67
C ILE A 101 5.36 16.81 -28.39
N ILE A 102 4.19 16.23 -28.24
CA ILE A 102 2.93 16.73 -28.79
C ILE A 102 2.12 17.23 -27.61
N PHE A 103 1.78 18.49 -27.60
CA PHE A 103 0.83 19.11 -26.68
C PHE A 103 -0.49 19.26 -27.42
N GLU A 104 -1.54 18.72 -26.85
CA GLU A 104 -2.90 18.78 -27.38
C GLU A 104 -3.74 19.64 -26.44
N GLU A 105 -4.28 20.76 -26.93
CA GLU A 105 -5.16 21.61 -26.13
C GLU A 105 -6.42 20.84 -25.76
N VAL A 106 -6.82 20.94 -24.50
CA VAL A 106 -8.03 20.32 -23.97
C VAL A 106 -8.92 21.34 -23.29
N GLU A 107 -10.21 21.15 -23.41
CA GLU A 107 -11.22 21.82 -22.61
C GLU A 107 -11.61 20.91 -21.44
N ILE A 108 -11.58 21.47 -20.23
CA ILE A 108 -11.95 20.74 -19.02
C ILE A 108 -13.41 21.02 -18.70
N SER A 109 -14.19 19.98 -18.57
CA SER A 109 -15.56 20.01 -18.06
C SER A 109 -15.70 19.06 -16.87
N TYR A 110 -16.71 19.28 -16.03
CA TYR A 110 -16.98 18.43 -14.87
C TYR A 110 -18.37 17.83 -15.03
N GLU A 111 -18.44 16.51 -14.94
CA GLU A 111 -19.71 15.79 -14.93
C GLU A 111 -20.02 15.26 -13.53
N PRO A 112 -21.29 15.40 -13.07
CA PRO A 112 -21.68 14.84 -11.79
C PRO A 112 -21.62 13.31 -11.81
N MET A 113 -21.14 12.72 -10.74
CA MET A 113 -21.16 11.29 -10.49
C MET A 113 -22.22 10.95 -9.41
N SER A 114 -22.87 9.81 -9.57
CA SER A 114 -23.76 9.31 -8.53
C SER A 114 -22.96 8.85 -7.31
N ILE A 115 -23.59 8.94 -6.12
CA ILE A 115 -22.96 8.43 -4.89
C ILE A 115 -22.63 6.94 -5.04
N ASP A 116 -23.52 6.16 -5.65
CA ASP A 116 -23.30 4.72 -5.82
C ASP A 116 -22.06 4.42 -6.68
N SER A 117 -21.87 5.16 -7.78
CA SER A 117 -20.66 5.00 -8.62
C SER A 117 -19.38 5.38 -7.89
N VAL A 118 -19.43 6.41 -7.04
CA VAL A 118 -18.27 6.82 -6.23
C VAL A 118 -18.00 5.82 -5.13
N MET A 119 -19.04 5.23 -4.54
CA MET A 119 -18.92 4.19 -3.50
C MET A 119 -18.25 2.94 -4.06
N GLU A 120 -18.60 2.50 -5.29
CA GLU A 120 -17.97 1.36 -5.96
C GLU A 120 -16.46 1.60 -6.18
N ILE A 121 -16.09 2.76 -6.74
CA ILE A 121 -14.68 3.14 -6.92
C ILE A 121 -13.93 3.19 -5.58
N ALA A 122 -14.57 3.77 -4.57
CA ALA A 122 -13.99 3.91 -3.25
C ALA A 122 -13.79 2.57 -2.55
N GLU A 123 -14.72 1.62 -2.72
CA GLU A 123 -14.63 0.27 -2.16
C GLU A 123 -13.39 -0.43 -2.71
N ASP A 124 -13.23 -0.48 -4.04
CA ASP A 124 -12.10 -1.12 -4.70
C ASP A 124 -10.75 -0.52 -4.25
N GLU A 125 -10.65 0.81 -4.22
CA GLU A 125 -9.42 1.51 -3.85
C GLU A 125 -9.05 1.31 -2.37
N LEU A 126 -10.05 1.35 -1.47
CA LEU A 126 -9.84 1.17 -0.03
C LEU A 126 -9.55 -0.29 0.32
N GLU A 127 -10.18 -1.25 -0.40
CA GLU A 127 -9.89 -2.67 -0.27
C GLU A 127 -8.44 -2.99 -0.66
N GLU A 128 -7.96 -2.43 -1.77
CA GLU A 128 -6.56 -2.57 -2.18
C GLU A 128 -5.58 -2.02 -1.12
N LYS A 129 -5.93 -0.87 -0.51
CA LYS A 129 -5.12 -0.28 0.58
C LYS A 129 -5.09 -1.16 1.83
N ILE A 130 -6.22 -1.79 2.19
CA ILE A 130 -6.30 -2.72 3.33
C ILE A 130 -5.54 -4.01 3.01
N ALA A 131 -5.69 -4.55 1.81
CA ALA A 131 -5.03 -5.80 1.39
C ALA A 131 -3.51 -5.75 1.51
N LYS A 132 -2.91 -4.60 1.30
CA LYS A 132 -1.45 -4.38 1.46
C LYS A 132 -0.95 -4.51 2.92
N GLU A 133 -1.84 -4.45 3.89
CA GLU A 133 -1.53 -4.53 5.32
C GLU A 133 -1.85 -5.91 5.93
N LEU A 134 -2.38 -6.84 5.14
CA LEU A 134 -2.79 -8.15 5.62
C LEU A 134 -1.66 -9.17 5.58
N CYS A 135 -1.72 -10.11 6.52
CA CYS A 135 -0.90 -11.32 6.47
C CYS A 135 -1.36 -12.23 5.34
N SER A 136 -0.45 -13.08 4.83
CA SER A 136 -0.72 -13.99 3.71
C SER A 136 -1.83 -15.03 3.96
N ASN A 137 -2.15 -15.29 5.22
CA ASN A 137 -3.14 -16.26 5.70
C ASN A 137 -4.42 -15.61 6.25
N ALA A 138 -4.63 -14.30 6.01
CA ALA A 138 -5.83 -13.61 6.46
C ALA A 138 -7.08 -14.11 5.73
N SER A 139 -8.14 -14.43 6.47
CA SER A 139 -9.44 -14.84 5.96
C SER A 139 -10.47 -13.76 6.27
N LEU A 140 -11.11 -13.21 5.22
CA LEU A 140 -12.16 -12.20 5.35
C LEU A 140 -13.39 -12.78 6.04
N GLN A 141 -13.87 -12.07 7.07
CA GLN A 141 -15.05 -12.43 7.84
C GLN A 141 -16.23 -11.49 7.59
N GLY A 142 -15.93 -10.23 7.27
CA GLY A 142 -16.98 -9.25 7.01
C GLY A 142 -16.41 -7.94 6.48
N ARG A 143 -17.30 -7.16 5.85
CA ARG A 143 -17.00 -5.81 5.40
C ARG A 143 -18.18 -4.89 5.62
N GLU A 144 -17.86 -3.63 5.87
CA GLU A 144 -18.84 -2.55 6.06
C GLU A 144 -18.31 -1.30 5.38
N LEU A 145 -19.12 -0.75 4.46
CA LEU A 145 -18.83 0.47 3.72
C LEU A 145 -19.78 1.56 4.20
N GLN A 146 -19.25 2.69 4.63
CA GLN A 146 -19.99 3.83 5.12
C GLN A 146 -19.55 5.09 4.40
N TYR A 147 -20.44 6.05 4.21
CA TYR A 147 -20.08 7.37 3.72
C TYR A 147 -20.68 8.50 4.55
N GLU A 148 -20.00 9.62 4.54
CA GLU A 148 -20.41 10.88 5.16
C GLU A 148 -20.28 12.00 4.12
N LYS A 149 -21.33 12.80 3.96
CA LYS A 149 -21.31 13.95 3.04
C LYS A 149 -20.54 15.11 3.71
N ILE A 150 -19.44 15.54 3.12
CA ILE A 150 -18.61 16.65 3.62
C ILE A 150 -19.09 17.97 3.01
N SER A 151 -19.37 17.98 1.70
CA SER A 151 -19.85 19.15 0.97
C SER A 151 -20.86 18.74 -0.12
N GLU A 152 -21.28 19.69 -0.95
CA GLU A 152 -22.17 19.38 -2.10
C GLU A 152 -21.50 18.43 -3.10
N ASN A 153 -20.17 18.56 -3.26
CA ASN A 153 -19.41 17.85 -4.27
C ASN A 153 -18.43 16.81 -3.71
N GLU A 154 -18.43 16.57 -2.40
CA GLU A 154 -17.47 15.66 -1.76
C GLU A 154 -18.11 14.78 -0.71
N ILE A 155 -17.72 13.51 -0.71
CA ILE A 155 -18.06 12.54 0.31
C ILE A 155 -16.79 11.91 0.89
N LYS A 156 -16.84 11.62 2.18
CA LYS A 156 -15.83 10.77 2.84
C LYS A 156 -16.37 9.36 2.90
N VAL A 157 -15.63 8.43 2.31
CA VAL A 157 -15.97 7.01 2.36
C VAL A 157 -15.04 6.30 3.33
N LYS A 158 -15.58 5.41 4.15
CA LYS A 158 -14.86 4.57 5.10
C LYS A 158 -15.21 3.11 4.84
N LEU A 159 -14.20 2.31 4.55
CA LEU A 159 -14.30 0.85 4.49
C LEU A 159 -13.72 0.25 5.78
N THR A 160 -14.48 -0.63 6.40
CA THR A 160 -14.06 -1.42 7.55
C THR A 160 -14.15 -2.89 7.18
N MET A 161 -13.07 -3.64 7.34
CA MET A 161 -13.01 -5.07 7.04
C MET A 161 -12.53 -5.83 8.27
N SER A 162 -13.14 -6.99 8.51
CA SER A 162 -12.83 -7.88 9.63
C SER A 162 -12.23 -9.17 9.11
N PHE A 163 -11.19 -9.68 9.76
CA PHE A 163 -10.45 -10.86 9.35
C PHE A 163 -10.20 -11.80 10.50
N THR A 164 -9.98 -13.07 10.17
CA THR A 164 -9.28 -14.02 11.03
C THR A 164 -7.89 -14.23 10.42
N GLU A 165 -6.85 -13.99 11.19
CA GLU A 165 -5.46 -14.11 10.74
C GLU A 165 -4.57 -14.71 11.85
N ASP A 166 -3.51 -15.41 11.44
CA ASP A 166 -2.48 -15.85 12.37
C ASP A 166 -1.56 -14.66 12.67
N ILE A 167 -1.53 -14.28 13.94
CA ILE A 167 -0.71 -13.18 14.46
C ILE A 167 0.53 -13.68 15.22
N GLY A 168 0.76 -14.98 15.25
CA GLY A 168 1.92 -15.60 15.88
C GLY A 168 3.22 -15.22 15.17
N THR A 169 4.20 -14.77 15.95
CA THR A 169 5.57 -14.55 15.45
C THR A 169 6.51 -15.43 16.24
N GLU A 170 7.29 -16.25 15.55
CA GLU A 170 8.33 -17.05 16.20
C GLU A 170 9.50 -16.15 16.64
N VAL A 171 9.88 -16.28 17.91
CA VAL A 171 11.01 -15.57 18.48
C VAL A 171 12.01 -16.58 19.04
N PRO A 172 13.31 -16.49 18.71
CA PRO A 172 14.32 -17.37 19.29
C PRO A 172 14.39 -17.21 20.80
N LEU A 173 14.43 -18.34 21.52
CA LEU A 173 14.66 -18.32 22.97
C LEU A 173 16.11 -17.96 23.26
N GLU A 174 16.33 -16.84 23.96
CA GLU A 174 17.64 -16.52 24.50
C GLU A 174 17.96 -17.51 25.61
N ARG A 175 18.99 -18.34 25.42
CA ARG A 175 19.57 -19.14 26.50
C ARG A 175 20.43 -18.22 27.36
N ASN A 176 19.98 -17.92 28.56
CA ASN A 176 20.88 -17.34 29.54
C ASN A 176 21.92 -18.38 29.92
N GLU A 177 23.15 -18.23 29.42
CA GLU A 177 24.30 -19.12 29.66
C GLU A 177 24.85 -19.06 31.12
N GLU A 178 24.18 -18.38 32.04
CA GLU A 178 24.68 -18.15 33.40
C GLU A 178 24.55 -19.36 34.38
N GLN A 179 24.15 -20.54 33.92
CA GLN A 179 24.03 -21.71 34.80
C GLN A 179 24.75 -23.00 34.32
N VAL A 180 25.77 -22.85 33.50
CA VAL A 180 26.68 -23.97 33.23
C VAL A 180 28.05 -23.56 33.79
N ASP A 181 28.49 -24.28 34.79
CA ASP A 181 29.79 -24.36 35.44
C ASP A 181 29.87 -23.82 36.86
N LYS A 182 29.59 -24.74 37.75
CA LYS A 182 30.36 -24.96 38.98
C LYS A 182 30.00 -26.32 39.55
N GLN A 183 30.50 -27.38 38.94
CA GLN A 183 30.71 -28.66 39.59
C GLN A 183 31.85 -29.41 38.84
N GLU A 184 33.04 -28.92 39.06
CA GLU A 184 34.25 -29.76 39.12
C GLU A 184 34.96 -29.34 40.40
N ASP A 185 34.84 -30.18 41.40
CA ASP A 185 35.88 -30.72 42.30
C ASP A 185 35.19 -31.51 43.42
#